data_f4a05d8e763b6af1415ad8f8fa2ee730
#
_entry.id   f4a05d8e763b6af1415ad8f8fa2ee730
#
_cell.length_a   1.000
_cell.length_b   1.000
_cell.length_c   1.000
_cell.angle_alpha   90.00
_cell.angle_beta   90.00
_cell.angle_gamma   90.00
#
_symmetry.space_group_name_H-M   'P 1'
#
loop_
_entity.id
_entity.type
_entity.pdbx_description
1 polymer ?
#
loop_
_entity_poly.entity_id
_entity_poly.type
_entity_poly.pdbx_seq_one_letter_code
_entity_poly.pdbx_strand_id
1 'polypeptide(L)'
;MSRLMFACIEGGSTMQEAAVSPLTSWQNFYVIIGSSAAALTGLMFVVITLIAGARVRASSGGLAAFGAPTVVHFSIALLVAAILSAPWQVLWNAGLLLGLCGLGGMTYFVIVVRRVRGARHQTDYQPVLEDWLWYTIFPLVSYTALLVAAIVLPGNPAPALFIIGAGTVLLLFTGIHNAWDTVTYLAIERSQPEDKSQD
;
A
#
# COMPACT_ATOMS: atom_id res chain seq x y z
N MET A 1 -67.84 -5.27 21.82
CA MET A 1 -66.53 -5.21 22.53
C MET A 1 -65.45 -6.01 21.82
N SER A 2 -65.38 -5.95 20.48
CA SER A 2 -64.42 -6.78 19.68
C SER A 2 -63.73 -6.03 18.54
N ARG A 3 -63.69 -4.71 18.54
CA ARG A 3 -63.02 -3.90 17.50
C ARG A 3 -61.83 -3.07 18.00
N LEU A 4 -61.51 -3.12 19.29
CA LEU A 4 -60.40 -2.37 19.89
C LEU A 4 -59.14 -3.21 20.13
N MET A 5 -59.18 -4.51 19.82
CA MET A 5 -58.05 -5.42 20.07
C MET A 5 -57.18 -5.68 18.83
N PHE A 6 -57.59 -5.21 17.64
CA PHE A 6 -56.79 -5.38 16.40
C PHE A 6 -55.90 -4.17 16.03
N ALA A 7 -56.06 -3.03 16.72
CA ALA A 7 -55.30 -1.82 16.41
C ALA A 7 -53.94 -1.70 17.16
N CYS A 8 -53.60 -2.68 18.01
CA CYS A 8 -52.35 -2.66 18.78
C CYS A 8 -51.21 -3.55 18.23
N ILE A 9 -51.43 -4.25 17.11
CA ILE A 9 -50.40 -5.16 16.54
C ILE A 9 -49.69 -4.56 15.31
N GLU A 10 -50.18 -3.44 14.77
CA GLU A 10 -49.52 -2.77 13.61
C GLU A 10 -48.53 -1.65 13.99
N GLY A 11 -48.25 -1.46 15.27
CA GLY A 11 -47.39 -0.39 15.78
C GLY A 11 -45.97 -0.81 16.17
N GLY A 12 -45.43 -1.92 15.65
CA GLY A 12 -44.22 -2.43 16.26
C GLY A 12 -43.26 -3.20 15.35
N SER A 13 -42.95 -2.72 14.18
CA SER A 13 -41.72 -3.20 13.50
C SER A 13 -41.28 -2.30 12.35
N THR A 14 -41.21 -1.01 12.55
CA THR A 14 -40.15 -0.24 11.90
C THR A 14 -38.93 -0.47 12.74
N MET A 15 -38.35 -1.67 12.72
CA MET A 15 -36.94 -1.82 12.92
C MET A 15 -36.32 -0.91 11.87
N GLN A 16 -35.83 0.21 12.31
CA GLN A 16 -34.95 1.09 11.55
C GLN A 16 -33.79 0.20 11.15
N GLU A 17 -33.85 -0.33 9.93
CA GLU A 17 -32.78 -1.08 9.31
C GLU A 17 -31.61 -0.11 9.30
N ALA A 18 -30.77 -0.22 10.34
CA ALA A 18 -29.60 0.61 10.49
C ALA A 18 -28.80 0.43 9.20
N ALA A 19 -28.76 1.47 8.36
CA ALA A 19 -28.15 1.41 7.05
C ALA A 19 -26.74 0.87 7.22
N VAL A 20 -26.53 -0.38 6.80
CA VAL A 20 -25.25 -1.07 6.95
C VAL A 20 -24.21 -0.25 6.21
N SER A 21 -23.15 0.14 6.91
CA SER A 21 -22.10 0.94 6.30
C SER A 21 -21.56 0.26 5.04
N PRO A 22 -21.38 0.98 3.92
CA PRO A 22 -20.79 0.41 2.70
C PRO A 22 -19.45 -0.28 2.95
N LEU A 23 -18.74 0.09 4.02
CA LEU A 23 -17.46 -0.52 4.41
C LEU A 23 -17.60 -1.93 4.98
N THR A 24 -18.77 -2.32 5.49
CA THR A 24 -18.97 -3.61 6.15
C THR A 24 -18.72 -4.80 5.21
N SER A 25 -19.13 -4.68 3.94
CA SER A 25 -18.89 -5.72 2.93
C SER A 25 -17.42 -5.87 2.55
N TRP A 26 -16.59 -4.88 2.84
CA TRP A 26 -15.17 -4.84 2.52
C TRP A 26 -14.27 -5.23 3.70
N GLN A 27 -14.83 -5.43 4.88
CA GLN A 27 -14.06 -5.67 6.11
C GLN A 27 -13.07 -6.83 5.97
N ASN A 28 -13.52 -7.99 5.50
CA ASN A 28 -12.65 -9.15 5.32
C ASN A 28 -11.52 -8.89 4.32
N PHE A 29 -11.83 -8.17 3.23
CA PHE A 29 -10.81 -7.80 2.25
C PHE A 29 -9.71 -6.96 2.88
N TYR A 30 -10.05 -5.91 3.64
CA TYR A 30 -9.05 -5.04 4.25
C TYR A 30 -8.32 -5.70 5.43
N VAL A 31 -8.95 -6.64 6.14
CA VAL A 31 -8.23 -7.48 7.13
C VAL A 31 -7.17 -8.33 6.46
N ILE A 32 -7.48 -8.97 5.33
CA ILE A 32 -6.51 -9.77 4.56
C ILE A 32 -5.37 -8.90 4.05
N ILE A 33 -5.68 -7.77 3.40
CA ILE A 33 -4.67 -6.86 2.85
C ILE A 33 -3.78 -6.28 3.97
N GLY A 34 -4.38 -5.82 5.06
CA GLY A 34 -3.65 -5.26 6.20
C GLY A 34 -2.73 -6.28 6.87
N SER A 35 -3.21 -7.49 7.10
CA SER A 35 -2.41 -8.58 7.68
C SER A 35 -1.25 -8.96 6.76
N SER A 36 -1.48 -9.05 5.46
CA SER A 36 -0.44 -9.34 4.45
C SER A 36 0.62 -8.23 4.42
N ALA A 37 0.19 -6.97 4.38
CA ALA A 37 1.09 -5.82 4.37
C ALA A 37 1.94 -5.73 5.65
N ALA A 38 1.35 -6.01 6.82
CA ALA A 38 2.06 -6.04 8.10
C ALA A 38 3.11 -7.15 8.13
N ALA A 39 2.75 -8.37 7.69
CA ALA A 39 3.66 -9.51 7.63
C ALA A 39 4.84 -9.22 6.68
N LEU A 40 4.58 -8.68 5.48
CA LEU A 40 5.60 -8.33 4.52
C LEU A 40 6.52 -7.22 5.02
N THR A 41 5.98 -6.22 5.72
CA THR A 41 6.79 -5.18 6.38
C THR A 41 7.73 -5.81 7.41
N GLY A 42 7.23 -6.72 8.27
CA GLY A 42 8.05 -7.44 9.24
C GLY A 42 9.15 -8.26 8.59
N LEU A 43 8.84 -8.98 7.49
CA LEU A 43 9.84 -9.74 6.73
C LEU A 43 10.92 -8.84 6.13
N MET A 44 10.58 -7.63 5.65
CA MET A 44 11.57 -6.67 5.17
C MET A 44 12.53 -6.22 6.27
N PHE A 45 12.06 -6.02 7.52
CA PHE A 45 12.95 -5.74 8.64
C PHE A 45 13.91 -6.90 8.91
N VAL A 46 13.45 -8.15 8.83
CA VAL A 46 14.32 -9.33 8.97
C VAL A 46 15.39 -9.34 7.88
N VAL A 47 15.01 -9.13 6.63
CA VAL A 47 15.96 -9.07 5.50
C VAL A 47 17.01 -7.99 5.72
N ILE A 48 16.60 -6.78 6.09
CA ILE A 48 17.52 -5.65 6.35
C ILE A 48 18.49 -5.98 7.49
N THR A 49 18.02 -6.60 8.59
CA THR A 49 18.89 -6.97 9.72
C THR A 49 19.88 -8.07 9.37
N LEU A 50 19.48 -9.06 8.58
CA LEU A 50 20.36 -10.12 8.10
C LEU A 50 21.47 -9.57 7.18
N ILE A 51 21.14 -8.61 6.34
CA ILE A 51 22.10 -7.95 5.45
C ILE A 51 23.07 -7.08 6.26
N ALA A 52 22.56 -6.28 7.20
CA ALA A 52 23.38 -5.44 8.06
C ALA A 52 24.36 -6.27 8.92
N GLY A 53 23.93 -7.44 9.43
CA GLY A 53 24.76 -8.35 10.22
C GLY A 53 25.85 -9.07 9.43
N ALA A 54 25.68 -9.20 8.12
CA ALA A 54 26.60 -9.98 7.26
C ALA A 54 27.81 -9.19 6.75
N ARG A 55 28.04 -7.95 7.18
CA ARG A 55 29.11 -7.06 6.71
C ARG A 55 29.22 -6.96 5.18
N VAL A 56 28.09 -7.12 4.49
CA VAL A 56 28.04 -6.90 3.05
C VAL A 56 28.41 -5.43 2.81
N ARG A 57 29.40 -5.18 1.98
CA ARG A 57 29.77 -3.85 1.47
C ARG A 57 28.72 -3.33 0.48
N ALA A 58 27.43 -3.67 0.71
CA ALA A 58 26.37 -3.00 0.00
C ALA A 58 26.51 -1.51 0.27
N SER A 59 26.78 -0.74 -0.76
CA SER A 59 26.86 0.71 -0.62
C SER A 59 25.61 1.17 0.14
N SER A 60 25.79 1.93 1.22
CA SER A 60 24.69 2.46 2.03
C SER A 60 23.62 3.17 1.16
N GLY A 61 24.00 3.61 -0.04
CA GLY A 61 23.10 4.14 -1.06
C GLY A 61 22.18 3.11 -1.71
N GLY A 62 22.63 1.87 -1.93
CA GLY A 62 21.82 0.83 -2.57
C GLY A 62 20.67 0.36 -1.68
N LEU A 63 20.93 0.07 -0.40
CA LEU A 63 19.88 -0.32 0.56
C LEU A 63 18.81 0.77 0.75
N ALA A 64 19.26 2.03 0.84
CA ALA A 64 18.35 3.17 0.98
C ALA A 64 17.54 3.45 -0.30
N ALA A 65 18.09 3.15 -1.48
CA ALA A 65 17.44 3.40 -2.76
C ALA A 65 16.34 2.36 -3.06
N PHE A 66 16.54 1.09 -2.74
CA PHE A 66 15.63 0.00 -3.11
C PHE A 66 14.74 -0.50 -1.95
N GLY A 67 15.26 -0.53 -0.74
CA GLY A 67 14.49 -1.01 0.43
C GLY A 67 13.46 0.01 0.94
N ALA A 68 13.76 1.30 0.89
CA ALA A 68 12.86 2.32 1.40
C ALA A 68 11.53 2.44 0.63
N PRO A 69 11.48 2.44 -0.73
CA PRO A 69 10.22 2.47 -1.47
C PRO A 69 9.30 1.27 -1.19
N THR A 70 9.88 0.08 -1.08
CA THR A 70 9.15 -1.17 -0.78
C THR A 70 8.42 -1.08 0.56
N VAL A 71 9.12 -0.66 1.62
CA VAL A 71 8.53 -0.51 2.96
C VAL A 71 7.44 0.56 2.95
N VAL A 72 7.62 1.66 2.21
CA VAL A 72 6.60 2.70 2.09
C VAL A 72 5.33 2.18 1.42
N HIS A 73 5.44 1.37 0.34
CA HIS A 73 4.27 0.79 -0.32
C HIS A 73 3.48 -0.14 0.60
N PHE A 74 4.16 -1.01 1.35
CA PHE A 74 3.53 -1.87 2.35
C PHE A 74 2.89 -1.06 3.48
N SER A 75 3.56 -0.02 3.97
CA SER A 75 3.05 0.84 5.03
C SER A 75 1.80 1.60 4.60
N ILE A 76 1.74 2.10 3.37
CA ILE A 76 0.54 2.74 2.82
C ILE A 76 -0.59 1.73 2.66
N ALA A 77 -0.32 0.52 2.14
CA ALA A 77 -1.34 -0.53 2.03
C ALA A 77 -1.91 -0.92 3.40
N LEU A 78 -1.05 -1.07 4.41
CA LEU A 78 -1.45 -1.31 5.80
C LEU A 78 -2.30 -0.16 6.35
N LEU A 79 -1.88 1.08 6.15
CA LEU A 79 -2.60 2.26 6.64
C LEU A 79 -3.97 2.41 5.98
N VAL A 80 -4.07 2.19 4.65
CA VAL A 80 -5.36 2.17 3.94
C VAL A 80 -6.29 1.10 4.51
N ALA A 81 -5.76 -0.11 4.75
CA ALA A 81 -6.52 -1.20 5.35
C ALA A 81 -7.02 -0.84 6.76
N ALA A 82 -6.18 -0.24 7.59
CA ALA A 82 -6.54 0.22 8.93
C ALA A 82 -7.61 1.32 8.90
N ILE A 83 -7.48 2.32 8.01
CA ILE A 83 -8.47 3.39 7.82
C ILE A 83 -9.83 2.78 7.45
N LEU A 84 -9.90 1.88 6.47
CA LEU A 84 -11.16 1.35 5.99
C LEU A 84 -11.76 0.26 6.89
N SER A 85 -10.98 -0.27 7.83
CA SER A 85 -11.48 -1.16 8.89
C SER A 85 -12.02 -0.41 10.10
N ALA A 86 -11.81 0.91 10.21
CA ALA A 86 -12.28 1.70 11.33
C ALA A 86 -13.79 2.00 11.22
N PRO A 87 -14.51 2.15 12.35
CA PRO A 87 -15.97 2.34 12.38
C PRO A 87 -16.35 3.81 12.12
N TRP A 88 -16.21 4.26 10.91
CA TRP A 88 -16.51 5.63 10.50
C TRP A 88 -18.02 5.90 10.51
N GLN A 89 -18.42 6.96 11.21
CA GLN A 89 -19.80 7.49 11.15
C GLN A 89 -20.03 8.33 9.88
N VAL A 90 -18.97 8.96 9.37
CA VAL A 90 -19.00 9.82 8.20
C VAL A 90 -17.85 9.45 7.26
N LEU A 91 -18.17 9.06 6.03
CA LEU A 91 -17.18 8.64 5.03
C LEU A 91 -16.21 9.76 4.60
N TRP A 92 -16.59 11.01 4.83
CA TRP A 92 -15.72 12.16 4.57
C TRP A 92 -14.41 12.09 5.35
N ASN A 93 -14.46 11.65 6.61
CA ASN A 93 -13.26 11.55 7.45
C ASN A 93 -12.32 10.44 6.92
N ALA A 94 -12.88 9.30 6.51
CA ALA A 94 -12.10 8.25 5.86
C ALA A 94 -11.50 8.74 4.53
N GLY A 95 -12.27 9.45 3.70
CA GLY A 95 -11.81 10.06 2.46
C GLY A 95 -10.64 11.02 2.68
N LEU A 96 -10.72 11.88 3.70
CA LEU A 96 -9.64 12.82 4.04
C LEU A 96 -8.34 12.10 4.39
N LEU A 97 -8.39 11.06 5.23
CA LEU A 97 -7.20 10.29 5.59
C LEU A 97 -6.63 9.51 4.40
N LEU A 98 -7.49 8.93 3.55
CA LEU A 98 -7.06 8.28 2.30
C LEU A 98 -6.41 9.27 1.34
N GLY A 99 -6.96 10.49 1.24
CA GLY A 99 -6.38 11.58 0.46
C GLY A 99 -4.99 11.97 0.96
N LEU A 100 -4.80 12.05 2.29
CA LEU A 100 -3.48 12.29 2.89
C LEU A 100 -2.50 11.14 2.60
N CYS A 101 -2.95 9.89 2.62
CA CYS A 101 -2.13 8.73 2.21
C CYS A 101 -1.71 8.83 0.74
N GLY A 102 -2.64 9.16 -0.15
CA GLY A 102 -2.37 9.33 -1.58
C GLY A 102 -1.39 10.48 -1.84
N LEU A 103 -1.59 11.64 -1.20
CA LEU A 103 -0.68 12.80 -1.31
C LEU A 103 0.71 12.49 -0.74
N GLY A 104 0.78 11.85 0.43
CA GLY A 104 2.04 11.46 1.05
C GLY A 104 2.81 10.49 0.17
N GLY A 105 2.14 9.45 -0.35
CA GLY A 105 2.73 8.50 -1.28
C GLY A 105 3.20 9.14 -2.58
N MET A 106 2.39 10.03 -3.16
CA MET A 106 2.75 10.78 -4.37
C MET A 106 3.96 11.70 -4.14
N THR A 107 3.99 12.42 -3.03
CA THR A 107 5.11 13.29 -2.66
C THR A 107 6.39 12.48 -2.48
N TYR A 108 6.32 11.38 -1.76
CA TYR A 108 7.43 10.46 -1.59
C TYR A 108 7.94 9.93 -2.94
N PHE A 109 7.02 9.47 -3.79
CA PHE A 109 7.33 9.01 -5.14
C PHE A 109 8.09 10.06 -5.96
N VAL A 110 7.61 11.32 -5.98
CA VAL A 110 8.27 12.42 -6.69
C VAL A 110 9.68 12.67 -6.15
N ILE A 111 9.87 12.61 -4.83
CA ILE A 111 11.19 12.76 -4.20
C ILE A 111 12.14 11.65 -4.65
N VAL A 112 11.68 10.38 -4.64
CA VAL A 112 12.49 9.23 -5.07
C VAL A 112 12.88 9.35 -6.53
N VAL A 113 11.92 9.64 -7.42
CA VAL A 113 12.18 9.81 -8.86
C VAL A 113 13.19 10.93 -9.12
N ARG A 114 13.07 12.08 -8.41
CA ARG A 114 14.02 13.19 -8.55
C ARG A 114 15.41 12.80 -8.11
N ARG A 115 15.56 12.07 -6.99
CA ARG A 115 16.87 11.58 -6.49
C ARG A 115 17.50 10.61 -7.49
N VAL A 116 16.75 9.64 -7.98
CA VAL A 116 17.25 8.66 -8.96
C VAL A 116 17.66 9.35 -10.27
N ARG A 117 16.87 10.31 -10.76
CA ARG A 117 17.25 11.08 -11.96
C ARG A 117 18.51 11.92 -11.75
N GLY A 118 18.71 12.49 -10.58
CA GLY A 118 19.92 13.24 -10.24
C GLY A 118 21.18 12.36 -10.19
N ALA A 119 21.05 11.13 -9.70
CA ALA A 119 22.15 10.17 -9.62
C ALA A 119 22.51 9.52 -10.96
N ARG A 120 21.58 9.45 -11.92
CA ARG A 120 21.77 8.84 -13.27
C ARG A 120 22.83 9.51 -14.14
N HIS A 121 23.19 10.76 -13.87
CA HIS A 121 24.30 11.43 -14.58
C HIS A 121 25.67 10.79 -14.31
N GLN A 122 25.76 9.81 -13.41
CA GLN A 122 27.02 9.17 -12.98
C GLN A 122 27.11 7.67 -13.29
N THR A 123 26.07 7.04 -13.86
CA THR A 123 26.05 5.60 -14.14
C THR A 123 25.54 5.31 -15.55
N ASP A 124 26.23 4.41 -16.25
CA ASP A 124 25.91 3.92 -17.61
C ASP A 124 24.71 2.93 -17.64
N TYR A 125 23.92 2.84 -16.57
CA TYR A 125 22.80 1.91 -16.45
C TYR A 125 21.62 2.37 -17.29
N GLN A 126 21.22 1.55 -18.29
CA GLN A 126 19.99 1.73 -19.07
C GLN A 126 18.85 0.94 -18.43
N PRO A 127 17.84 1.61 -17.87
CA PRO A 127 16.70 0.91 -17.27
C PRO A 127 15.88 0.16 -18.32
N VAL A 128 15.56 -1.07 -18.02
CA VAL A 128 14.67 -1.90 -18.81
C VAL A 128 13.22 -1.42 -18.64
N LEU A 129 12.35 -1.73 -19.60
CA LEU A 129 10.93 -1.35 -19.56
C LEU A 129 10.22 -1.86 -18.28
N GLU A 130 10.66 -3.02 -17.77
CA GLU A 130 10.16 -3.65 -16.54
C GLU A 130 10.43 -2.76 -15.31
N ASP A 131 11.64 -2.18 -15.19
CA ASP A 131 11.98 -1.26 -14.11
C ASP A 131 11.07 -0.02 -14.11
N TRP A 132 10.73 0.49 -15.31
CA TRP A 132 9.83 1.63 -15.45
C TRP A 132 8.41 1.33 -14.98
N LEU A 133 7.91 0.11 -15.25
CA LEU A 133 6.57 -0.32 -14.82
C LEU A 133 6.51 -0.43 -13.30
N TRP A 134 7.39 -1.21 -12.69
CA TRP A 134 7.33 -1.54 -11.27
C TRP A 134 7.76 -0.41 -10.35
N TYR A 135 8.77 0.37 -10.75
CA TYR A 135 9.30 1.45 -9.91
C TYR A 135 8.69 2.82 -10.19
N THR A 136 7.93 2.97 -11.30
CA THR A 136 7.40 4.28 -11.68
C THR A 136 5.90 4.26 -11.96
N ILE A 137 5.44 3.44 -12.92
CA ILE A 137 4.06 3.50 -13.42
C ILE A 137 3.08 2.97 -12.38
N PHE A 138 3.30 1.78 -11.84
CA PHE A 138 2.36 1.16 -10.90
C PHE A 138 2.19 1.93 -9.59
N PRO A 139 3.26 2.43 -8.93
CA PRO A 139 3.09 3.32 -7.78
C PRO A 139 2.33 4.60 -8.12
N LEU A 140 2.64 5.24 -9.26
CA LEU A 140 1.96 6.45 -9.71
C LEU A 140 0.45 6.21 -9.92
N VAL A 141 0.09 5.14 -10.61
CA VAL A 141 -1.32 4.75 -10.84
C VAL A 141 -2.02 4.50 -9.50
N SER A 142 -1.40 3.76 -8.59
CA SER A 142 -1.97 3.43 -7.30
C SER A 142 -2.22 4.66 -6.43
N TYR A 143 -1.24 5.55 -6.28
CA TYR A 143 -1.41 6.77 -5.50
C TYR A 143 -2.41 7.75 -6.13
N THR A 144 -2.44 7.84 -7.45
CA THR A 144 -3.46 8.62 -8.17
C THR A 144 -4.86 8.03 -7.95
N ALA A 145 -4.99 6.71 -8.03
CA ALA A 145 -6.25 6.02 -7.76
C ALA A 145 -6.75 6.28 -6.34
N LEU A 146 -5.87 6.23 -5.33
CA LEU A 146 -6.22 6.57 -3.94
C LEU A 146 -6.71 8.01 -3.80
N LEU A 147 -6.04 8.98 -4.45
CA LEU A 147 -6.44 10.40 -4.42
C LEU A 147 -7.83 10.61 -5.06
N VAL A 148 -8.04 10.06 -6.25
CA VAL A 148 -9.32 10.17 -6.94
C VAL A 148 -10.44 9.51 -6.14
N ALA A 149 -10.20 8.31 -5.64
CA ALA A 149 -11.19 7.57 -4.86
C ALA A 149 -11.49 8.24 -3.52
N ALA A 150 -10.52 8.90 -2.87
CA ALA A 150 -10.73 9.67 -1.66
C ALA A 150 -11.73 10.82 -1.85
N ILE A 151 -11.69 11.47 -3.02
CA ILE A 151 -12.64 12.54 -3.39
C ILE A 151 -14.02 11.98 -3.71
N VAL A 152 -14.09 10.83 -4.38
CA VAL A 152 -15.34 10.19 -4.83
C VAL A 152 -16.07 9.49 -3.68
N LEU A 153 -15.35 8.97 -2.68
CA LEU A 153 -15.85 8.12 -1.60
C LEU A 153 -17.07 8.67 -0.86
N PRO A 154 -17.13 9.97 -0.48
CA PRO A 154 -18.29 10.48 0.25
C PRO A 154 -19.59 10.51 -0.57
N GLY A 155 -19.50 10.70 -1.87
CA GLY A 155 -20.67 10.79 -2.77
C GLY A 155 -21.05 9.47 -3.44
N ASN A 156 -20.06 8.64 -3.78
CA ASN A 156 -20.25 7.38 -4.49
C ASN A 156 -19.35 6.28 -3.90
N PRO A 157 -19.72 5.69 -2.74
CA PRO A 157 -18.85 4.77 -2.02
C PRO A 157 -18.58 3.46 -2.78
N ALA A 158 -19.54 2.91 -3.51
CA ALA A 158 -19.36 1.63 -4.19
C ALA A 158 -18.20 1.65 -5.22
N PRO A 159 -18.18 2.50 -6.25
CA PRO A 159 -17.07 2.54 -7.19
C PRO A 159 -15.76 2.99 -6.51
N ALA A 160 -15.82 3.92 -5.54
CA ALA A 160 -14.64 4.38 -4.83
C ALA A 160 -13.94 3.24 -4.08
N LEU A 161 -14.68 2.37 -3.40
CA LEU A 161 -14.11 1.23 -2.66
C LEU A 161 -13.43 0.21 -3.59
N PHE A 162 -13.98 -0.03 -4.79
CA PHE A 162 -13.32 -0.87 -5.79
C PHE A 162 -11.99 -0.24 -6.29
N ILE A 163 -11.99 1.08 -6.55
CA ILE A 163 -10.77 1.78 -6.98
C ILE A 163 -9.71 1.76 -5.85
N ILE A 164 -10.10 2.01 -4.59
CA ILE A 164 -9.20 1.93 -3.43
C ILE A 164 -8.65 0.50 -3.29
N GLY A 165 -9.52 -0.50 -3.37
CA GLY A 165 -9.15 -1.90 -3.27
C GLY A 165 -8.12 -2.28 -4.34
N ALA A 166 -8.41 -1.96 -5.60
CA ALA A 166 -7.51 -2.24 -6.72
C ALA A 166 -6.15 -1.52 -6.57
N GLY A 167 -6.16 -0.22 -6.22
CA GLY A 167 -4.94 0.56 -5.99
C GLY A 167 -4.12 0.00 -4.82
N THR A 168 -4.76 -0.43 -3.75
CA THR A 168 -4.08 -1.01 -2.58
C THR A 168 -3.45 -2.37 -2.90
N VAL A 169 -4.16 -3.23 -3.65
CA VAL A 169 -3.61 -4.49 -4.15
C VAL A 169 -2.41 -4.24 -5.05
N LEU A 170 -2.52 -3.27 -5.97
CA LEU A 170 -1.42 -2.93 -6.86
C LEU A 170 -0.19 -2.44 -6.10
N LEU A 171 -0.35 -1.62 -5.03
CA LEU A 171 0.75 -1.22 -4.15
C LEU A 171 1.39 -2.42 -3.45
N LEU A 172 0.57 -3.36 -2.98
CA LEU A 172 1.07 -4.56 -2.30
C LEU A 172 1.92 -5.41 -3.26
N PHE A 173 1.41 -5.68 -4.47
CA PHE A 173 2.14 -6.45 -5.48
C PHE A 173 3.39 -5.72 -5.98
N THR A 174 3.35 -4.41 -6.15
CA THR A 174 4.53 -3.60 -6.47
C THR A 174 5.59 -3.74 -5.38
N GLY A 175 5.18 -3.67 -4.11
CA GLY A 175 6.09 -3.87 -2.99
C GLY A 175 6.69 -5.28 -2.96
N ILE A 176 5.91 -6.33 -3.26
CA ILE A 176 6.39 -7.72 -3.34
C ILE A 176 7.44 -7.86 -4.45
N HIS A 177 7.16 -7.36 -5.64
CA HIS A 177 8.10 -7.41 -6.77
C HIS A 177 9.42 -6.70 -6.42
N ASN A 178 9.35 -5.47 -5.93
CA ASN A 178 10.52 -4.70 -5.55
C ASN A 178 11.32 -5.35 -4.39
N ALA A 179 10.63 -6.03 -3.44
CA ALA A 179 11.27 -6.80 -2.40
C ALA A 179 12.03 -8.00 -2.96
N TRP A 180 11.42 -8.72 -3.90
CA TRP A 180 12.03 -9.86 -4.58
C TRP A 180 13.31 -9.45 -5.31
N ASP A 181 13.27 -8.38 -6.10
CA ASP A 181 14.43 -7.85 -6.82
C ASP A 181 15.57 -7.49 -5.86
N THR A 182 15.23 -6.81 -4.76
CA THR A 182 16.20 -6.44 -3.74
C THR A 182 16.88 -7.66 -3.12
N VAL A 183 16.11 -8.67 -2.74
CA VAL A 183 16.63 -9.89 -2.10
C VAL A 183 17.48 -10.70 -3.08
N THR A 184 17.02 -10.82 -4.32
CA THR A 184 17.73 -11.56 -5.37
C THR A 184 19.08 -10.90 -5.70
N TYR A 185 19.10 -9.58 -5.85
CA TYR A 185 20.33 -8.81 -6.08
C TYR A 185 21.35 -9.06 -4.95
N LEU A 186 20.92 -8.95 -3.71
CA LEU A 186 21.80 -9.14 -2.55
C LEU A 186 22.26 -10.59 -2.38
N ALA A 187 21.44 -11.58 -2.76
CA ALA A 187 21.83 -12.98 -2.75
C ALA A 187 22.93 -13.29 -3.77
N ILE A 188 22.83 -12.71 -4.98
CA ILE A 188 23.82 -12.89 -6.06
C ILE A 188 25.14 -12.20 -5.67
N GLU A 189 25.11 -10.97 -5.15
CA GLU A 189 26.30 -10.23 -4.73
C GLU A 189 27.09 -10.99 -3.64
N ARG A 190 26.38 -11.68 -2.73
CA ARG A 190 27.00 -12.58 -1.74
C ARG A 190 27.70 -13.79 -2.35
N SER A 191 27.22 -14.27 -3.48
CA SER A 191 27.71 -15.51 -4.11
C SER A 191 28.98 -15.29 -4.93
N GLN A 192 29.38 -14.05 -5.20
CA GLN A 192 30.60 -13.75 -5.94
C GLN A 192 31.80 -13.89 -5.00
N PRO A 193 32.79 -14.78 -5.34
CA PRO A 193 34.03 -14.90 -4.57
C PRO A 193 34.75 -13.57 -4.59
N GLU A 194 35.35 -13.18 -3.46
CA GLU A 194 36.35 -12.09 -3.44
C GLU A 194 37.45 -12.42 -4.42
N ASP A 195 37.50 -11.70 -5.54
CA ASP A 195 38.67 -11.77 -6.45
C ASP A 195 39.87 -11.25 -5.68
N LYS A 196 40.69 -12.21 -5.17
CA LYS A 196 41.97 -11.96 -4.54
C LYS A 196 43.00 -11.63 -5.62
N SER A 197 42.81 -10.58 -6.35
CA SER A 197 43.80 -10.00 -7.24
C SER A 197 44.32 -8.68 -6.68
N GLN A 198 45.07 -8.74 -5.59
CA GLN A 198 46.05 -7.74 -5.19
C GLN A 198 47.23 -8.46 -4.56
N ASP A 199 48.09 -9.02 -5.41
CA ASP A 199 49.54 -9.15 -5.16
C ASP A 199 50.26 -8.10 -5.97
#